data_c7246010790e51181b61c107649efd95
#
_entry.id   c7246010790e51181b61c107649efd95
#
_cell.length_a   1.000
_cell.length_b   1.000
_cell.length_c   1.000
_cell.angle_alpha   90.00
_cell.angle_beta   90.00
_cell.angle_gamma   90.00
#
_symmetry.space_group_name_H-M   'P 1'
#
loop_
_entity.id
_entity.type
_entity.pdbx_description
1 polymer ?
#
loop_
_entity_poly.entity_id
_entity_poly.type
_entity_poly.pdbx_seq_one_letter_code
_entity_poly.pdbx_strand_id
1 'polypeptide(L)'
;LVYDKPFVIDELKAFENHAEVKLIYEVMNPIDSYPFKFRIELLYKLTKESLSLKMNVINLDDKKLPFTLGWHPYFKSYDLNQSLIKFNSTKKIKCDKNNITIDTEEFSSKMPLSLNKKIFDDAFILEHPSIEFYTPEYDLVLTSSEKENFLQLYTPINTNAIAIEPMTGVSDSFNN
;
A
#
# COMPACT_ATOMS: atom_id res chain seq x y z
N LEU A 1 -2.10 11.78 -6.09
CA LEU A 1 -2.02 13.21 -5.75
C LEU A 1 -0.62 13.62 -5.28
N VAL A 2 0.04 12.77 -4.50
CA VAL A 2 1.38 13.05 -3.94
C VAL A 2 2.46 12.05 -4.34
N TYR A 3 2.14 11.09 -5.19
CA TYR A 3 3.06 10.00 -5.58
C TYR A 3 4.32 10.49 -6.34
N ASP A 4 4.23 11.63 -7.00
CA ASP A 4 5.29 12.25 -7.81
C ASP A 4 5.91 13.49 -7.13
N LYS A 5 5.55 13.77 -5.87
CA LYS A 5 6.00 14.97 -5.17
C LYS A 5 7.25 14.69 -4.34
N PRO A 6 8.22 15.61 -4.34
CA PRO A 6 9.39 15.47 -3.49
C PRO A 6 9.02 15.72 -2.03
N PHE A 7 9.38 14.77 -1.16
CA PHE A 7 9.33 14.95 0.28
C PHE A 7 10.66 15.51 0.78
N VAL A 8 10.60 16.36 1.79
CA VAL A 8 11.79 16.93 2.44
C VAL A 8 12.15 16.07 3.65
N ILE A 9 13.44 15.81 3.85
CA ILE A 9 13.94 15.17 5.06
C ILE A 9 13.82 16.18 6.21
N ASP A 10 12.97 15.87 7.18
CA ASP A 10 12.81 16.65 8.41
C ASP A 10 13.79 16.19 9.48
N GLU A 11 13.94 14.88 9.63
CA GLU A 11 14.80 14.29 10.65
C GLU A 11 15.44 12.99 10.13
N LEU A 12 16.70 12.78 10.48
CA LEU A 12 17.44 11.54 10.22
C LEU A 12 18.20 11.16 11.48
N LYS A 13 17.92 9.96 12.00
CA LYS A 13 18.55 9.43 13.22
C LYS A 13 19.10 8.03 12.97
N ALA A 14 20.29 7.78 13.49
CA ALA A 14 20.89 6.46 13.56
C ALA A 14 21.18 6.10 15.01
N PHE A 15 20.74 4.92 15.41
CA PHE A 15 20.94 4.34 16.73
C PHE A 15 21.72 3.02 16.58
N GLU A 16 22.11 2.42 17.68
CA GLU A 16 22.87 1.16 17.66
C GLU A 16 22.08 0.01 16.98
N ASN A 17 20.77 -0.04 17.17
CA ASN A 17 19.91 -1.16 16.73
C ASN A 17 18.85 -0.78 15.69
N HIS A 18 18.74 0.49 15.32
CA HIS A 18 17.81 0.94 14.30
C HIS A 18 18.20 2.29 13.69
N ALA A 19 17.61 2.61 12.56
CA ALA A 19 17.66 3.94 11.96
C ALA A 19 16.24 4.45 11.68
N GLU A 20 16.08 5.77 11.73
CA GLU A 20 14.80 6.45 11.47
C GLU A 20 15.01 7.61 10.50
N VAL A 21 14.05 7.78 9.59
CA VAL A 21 13.95 8.98 8.77
C VAL A 21 12.51 9.50 8.78
N LYS A 22 12.36 10.79 9.05
CA LYS A 22 11.11 11.50 8.95
C LYS A 22 11.13 12.37 7.69
N LEU A 23 10.14 12.17 6.84
CA LEU A 23 9.93 12.92 5.61
C LEU A 23 8.64 13.73 5.73
N ILE A 24 8.64 14.94 5.19
CA ILE A 24 7.48 15.83 5.21
C ILE A 24 7.17 16.31 3.80
N TYR A 25 5.88 16.34 3.47
CA TYR A 25 5.33 17.05 2.33
C TYR A 25 4.17 17.94 2.79
N GLU A 26 4.18 19.21 2.41
CA GLU A 26 3.18 20.19 2.85
C GLU A 26 2.58 20.93 1.66
N VAL A 27 1.25 21.07 1.67
CA VAL A 27 0.48 21.81 0.68
C VAL A 27 -0.17 23.01 1.34
N MET A 28 0.39 24.20 1.11
CA MET A 28 -0.18 25.49 1.56
C MET A 28 -0.92 26.21 0.42
N ASN A 29 -0.60 25.88 -0.83
CA ASN A 29 -1.26 26.40 -2.03
C ASN A 29 -1.92 25.22 -2.76
N PRO A 30 -3.16 24.86 -2.39
CA PRO A 30 -3.86 23.72 -2.97
C PRO A 30 -4.22 23.95 -4.44
N ILE A 31 -4.47 22.84 -5.16
CA ILE A 31 -4.96 22.87 -6.54
C ILE A 31 -6.50 22.80 -6.55
N ASP A 32 -7.14 23.28 -7.62
CA ASP A 32 -8.61 23.33 -7.72
C ASP A 32 -9.28 21.96 -7.59
N SER A 33 -8.66 20.91 -8.13
CA SER A 33 -9.18 19.54 -8.06
C SER A 33 -9.09 18.91 -6.65
N TYR A 34 -8.28 19.49 -5.76
CA TYR A 34 -8.19 19.06 -4.36
C TYR A 34 -7.86 20.27 -3.48
N PRO A 35 -8.86 21.11 -3.16
CA PRO A 35 -8.68 22.44 -2.59
C PRO A 35 -8.51 22.42 -1.06
N PHE A 36 -7.57 21.62 -0.57
CA PHE A 36 -7.29 21.45 0.85
C PHE A 36 -5.83 21.72 1.18
N LYS A 37 -5.58 22.36 2.31
CA LYS A 37 -4.24 22.50 2.90
C LYS A 37 -4.00 21.33 3.83
N PHE A 38 -2.86 20.67 3.67
CA PHE A 38 -2.52 19.52 4.46
C PHE A 38 -1.01 19.29 4.53
N ARG A 39 -0.59 18.51 5.52
CA ARG A 39 0.77 17.99 5.64
C ARG A 39 0.73 16.47 5.73
N ILE A 40 1.66 15.82 5.05
CA ILE A 40 1.93 14.40 5.20
C ILE A 40 3.28 14.24 5.86
N GLU A 41 3.32 13.42 6.90
CA GLU A 41 4.55 13.01 7.56
C GLU A 41 4.72 11.51 7.40
N LEU A 42 5.88 11.08 6.89
CA LEU A 42 6.26 9.69 6.74
C LEU A 42 7.43 9.41 7.69
N LEU A 43 7.22 8.53 8.65
CA LEU A 43 8.27 8.06 9.54
C LEU A 43 8.62 6.61 9.18
N TYR A 44 9.77 6.43 8.56
CA TYR A 44 10.36 5.12 8.33
C TYR A 44 11.27 4.76 9.50
N LYS A 45 11.15 3.52 9.96
CA LYS A 45 12.05 2.93 10.94
C LYS A 45 12.53 1.58 10.43
N LEU A 46 13.85 1.46 10.30
CA LEU A 46 14.53 0.24 9.86
C LEU A 46 15.25 -0.37 11.04
N THR A 47 14.98 -1.65 11.30
CA THR A 47 15.72 -2.50 12.23
C THR A 47 16.45 -3.60 11.45
N LYS A 48 17.13 -4.51 12.15
CA LYS A 48 17.74 -5.69 11.53
C LYS A 48 16.73 -6.61 10.84
N GLU A 49 15.49 -6.65 11.35
CA GLU A 49 14.48 -7.64 10.96
C GLU A 49 13.19 -7.04 10.39
N SER A 50 13.06 -5.71 10.45
CA SER A 50 11.81 -5.06 10.05
C SER A 50 12.01 -3.67 9.47
N LEU A 51 11.10 -3.30 8.57
CA LEU A 51 10.87 -1.93 8.13
C LEU A 51 9.45 -1.55 8.51
N SER A 52 9.28 -0.46 9.26
CA SER A 52 7.96 0.11 9.51
C SER A 52 7.83 1.48 8.86
N LEU A 53 6.62 1.78 8.38
CA LEU A 53 6.22 3.08 7.87
C LEU A 53 5.01 3.56 8.65
N LYS A 54 5.14 4.71 9.33
CA LYS A 54 4.02 5.42 9.92
C LYS A 54 3.71 6.63 9.06
N MET A 55 2.46 6.72 8.59
CA MET A 55 1.94 7.83 7.81
C MET A 55 0.98 8.65 8.66
N ASN A 56 1.23 9.97 8.77
CA ASN A 56 0.33 10.92 9.40
C ASN A 56 -0.15 11.91 8.35
N VAL A 57 -1.46 12.11 8.26
CA VAL A 57 -2.07 13.17 7.47
C VAL A 57 -2.62 14.21 8.43
N ILE A 58 -2.13 15.43 8.31
CA ILE A 58 -2.48 16.56 9.18
C ILE A 58 -3.28 17.54 8.35
N ASN A 59 -4.52 17.77 8.75
CA ASN A 59 -5.37 18.79 8.16
C ASN A 59 -4.89 20.17 8.61
N LEU A 60 -4.51 21.03 7.68
CA LEU A 60 -4.10 22.42 7.91
C LEU A 60 -5.18 23.42 7.44
N ASP A 61 -6.34 22.92 7.05
CA ASP A 61 -7.49 23.71 6.62
C ASP A 61 -8.57 23.75 7.72
N ASP A 62 -9.52 24.67 7.59
CA ASP A 62 -10.71 24.75 8.45
C ASP A 62 -11.83 23.79 8.01
N LYS A 63 -11.69 23.15 6.86
CA LYS A 63 -12.63 22.18 6.29
C LYS A 63 -12.20 20.75 6.59
N LYS A 64 -13.17 19.84 6.58
CA LYS A 64 -12.89 18.41 6.65
C LYS A 64 -12.09 17.98 5.42
N LEU A 65 -10.98 17.29 5.64
CA LEU A 65 -10.10 16.77 4.61
C LEU A 65 -10.48 15.31 4.29
N PRO A 66 -11.07 15.02 3.13
CA PRO A 66 -11.27 13.64 2.68
C PRO A 66 -9.95 13.09 2.11
N PHE A 67 -9.53 11.91 2.53
CA PHE A 67 -8.33 11.28 1.99
C PHE A 67 -8.40 9.74 2.09
N THR A 68 -7.64 9.10 1.22
CA THR A 68 -7.25 7.69 1.33
C THR A 68 -5.73 7.60 1.30
N LEU A 69 -5.19 6.57 1.92
CA LEU A 69 -3.77 6.27 1.92
C LEU A 69 -3.53 4.93 1.24
N GLY A 70 -2.42 4.83 0.55
CA GLY A 70 -1.88 3.58 0.02
C GLY A 70 -0.35 3.64 0.01
N TRP A 71 0.27 2.51 0.24
CA TRP A 71 1.71 2.33 0.07
C TRP A 71 1.94 1.34 -1.05
N HIS A 72 2.78 1.70 -2.03
CA HIS A 72 3.01 0.92 -3.25
C HIS A 72 4.43 0.32 -3.28
N PRO A 73 4.79 -0.57 -2.35
CA PRO A 73 6.09 -1.21 -2.32
C PRO A 73 6.16 -2.35 -3.33
N TYR A 74 7.32 -2.51 -3.94
CA TYR A 74 7.64 -3.67 -4.77
C TYR A 74 8.57 -4.61 -4.02
N PHE A 75 8.21 -5.89 -4.03
CA PHE A 75 9.02 -6.97 -3.45
C PHE A 75 9.57 -7.85 -4.58
N LYS A 76 10.89 -8.01 -4.60
CA LYS A 76 11.56 -8.87 -5.58
C LYS A 76 11.61 -10.30 -5.09
N SER A 77 11.54 -11.25 -6.02
CA SER A 77 11.90 -12.65 -5.81
C SER A 77 12.96 -13.06 -6.84
N TYR A 78 13.78 -14.02 -6.50
CA TYR A 78 14.67 -14.64 -7.49
C TYR A 78 13.87 -15.28 -8.64
N ASP A 79 12.78 -15.95 -8.27
CA ASP A 79 11.81 -16.51 -9.23
C ASP A 79 10.37 -16.33 -8.70
N LEU A 80 9.66 -15.40 -9.27
CA LEU A 80 8.28 -15.12 -8.87
C LEU A 80 7.35 -16.32 -9.12
N ASN A 81 7.66 -17.17 -10.09
CA ASN A 81 6.88 -18.37 -10.36
C ASN A 81 6.97 -19.44 -9.25
N GLN A 82 8.02 -19.40 -8.43
CA GLN A 82 8.19 -20.26 -7.26
C GLN A 82 7.71 -19.61 -5.96
N SER A 83 7.19 -18.39 -6.06
CA SER A 83 6.73 -17.62 -4.90
C SER A 83 5.25 -17.87 -4.62
N LEU A 84 4.88 -17.66 -3.35
CA LEU A 84 3.51 -17.82 -2.86
C LEU A 84 3.09 -16.57 -2.11
N ILE A 85 1.80 -16.26 -2.14
CA ILE A 85 1.22 -15.19 -1.32
C ILE A 85 0.04 -15.74 -0.53
N LYS A 86 -0.10 -15.30 0.72
CA LYS A 86 -1.23 -15.66 1.58
C LYS A 86 -1.82 -14.42 2.21
N PHE A 87 -3.12 -14.27 2.09
CA PHE A 87 -3.92 -13.23 2.72
C PHE A 87 -5.34 -13.75 2.94
N ASN A 88 -6.10 -13.10 3.79
CA ASN A 88 -7.47 -13.51 4.08
C ASN A 88 -8.46 -12.52 3.46
N SER A 89 -9.21 -13.00 2.47
CA SER A 89 -10.24 -12.24 1.78
C SER A 89 -11.29 -13.18 1.19
N THR A 90 -12.54 -12.77 1.26
CA THR A 90 -13.66 -13.42 0.57
C THR A 90 -14.23 -12.56 -0.55
N LYS A 91 -13.70 -11.33 -0.73
CA LYS A 91 -14.18 -10.38 -1.73
C LYS A 91 -13.06 -9.73 -2.53
N LYS A 92 -13.27 -9.65 -3.83
CA LYS A 92 -12.44 -8.93 -4.78
C LYS A 92 -13.20 -7.69 -5.27
N ILE A 93 -12.48 -6.60 -5.47
CA ILE A 93 -13.04 -5.38 -6.04
C ILE A 93 -13.24 -5.57 -7.54
N LYS A 94 -14.41 -5.18 -8.02
CA LYS A 94 -14.75 -5.16 -9.43
C LYS A 94 -14.67 -3.75 -9.96
N CYS A 95 -13.87 -3.55 -10.99
CA CYS A 95 -13.70 -2.26 -11.66
C CYS A 95 -14.31 -2.28 -13.06
N ASP A 96 -14.65 -1.10 -13.56
CA ASP A 96 -14.98 -0.89 -14.96
C ASP A 96 -13.70 -0.85 -15.84
N LYS A 97 -13.88 -0.61 -17.15
CA LYS A 97 -12.77 -0.49 -18.12
C LYS A 97 -11.79 0.67 -17.88
N ASN A 98 -12.13 1.60 -17.01
CA ASN A 98 -11.33 2.75 -16.63
C ASN A 98 -10.67 2.58 -15.25
N ASN A 99 -10.73 1.36 -14.68
CA ASN A 99 -10.27 1.03 -13.34
C ASN A 99 -11.02 1.81 -12.22
N ILE A 100 -12.29 2.15 -12.46
CA ILE A 100 -13.17 2.75 -11.45
C ILE A 100 -13.92 1.62 -10.75
N THR A 101 -13.91 1.62 -9.43
CA THR A 101 -14.65 0.65 -8.62
C THR A 101 -16.15 0.78 -8.85
N ILE A 102 -16.80 -0.34 -9.19
CA ILE A 102 -18.25 -0.39 -9.46
C ILE A 102 -19.00 -1.35 -8.56
N ASP A 103 -18.33 -2.38 -8.01
CA ASP A 103 -18.94 -3.42 -7.18
C ASP A 103 -17.86 -4.28 -6.52
N THR A 104 -18.29 -5.32 -5.83
CA THR A 104 -17.45 -6.42 -5.35
C THR A 104 -17.92 -7.74 -5.92
N GLU A 105 -17.03 -8.70 -6.05
CA GLU A 105 -17.34 -10.08 -6.42
C GLU A 105 -16.78 -11.05 -5.36
N GLU A 106 -17.41 -12.22 -5.24
CA GLU A 106 -16.96 -13.28 -4.35
C GLU A 106 -15.58 -13.78 -4.79
N PHE A 107 -14.68 -13.89 -3.84
CA PHE A 107 -13.35 -14.43 -4.03
C PHE A 107 -13.15 -15.67 -3.19
N SER A 108 -12.76 -16.76 -3.83
CA SER A 108 -12.37 -18.00 -3.14
C SER A 108 -11.14 -18.58 -3.81
N SER A 109 -10.08 -18.77 -3.06
CA SER A 109 -8.87 -19.41 -3.54
C SER A 109 -8.20 -20.22 -2.43
N LYS A 110 -7.57 -21.33 -2.81
CA LYS A 110 -6.74 -22.08 -1.86
C LYS A 110 -5.50 -21.24 -1.52
N MET A 111 -5.29 -21.03 -0.23
CA MET A 111 -4.11 -20.33 0.28
C MET A 111 -3.06 -21.31 0.83
N PRO A 112 -1.77 -21.01 0.72
CA PRO A 112 -1.21 -19.86 -0.02
C PRO A 112 -1.42 -19.99 -1.54
N LEU A 113 -1.60 -18.83 -2.18
CA LEU A 113 -1.82 -18.72 -3.61
C LEU A 113 -0.48 -18.74 -4.34
N SER A 114 -0.31 -19.65 -5.32
CA SER A 114 0.88 -19.67 -6.17
C SER A 114 0.89 -18.50 -7.15
N LEU A 115 2.03 -17.85 -7.30
CA LEU A 115 2.26 -16.78 -8.27
C LEU A 115 2.70 -17.28 -9.64
N ASN A 116 2.82 -18.61 -9.84
CA ASN A 116 3.27 -19.21 -11.09
C ASN A 116 2.41 -18.75 -12.27
N LYS A 117 3.03 -18.03 -13.20
CA LYS A 117 2.41 -17.47 -14.42
C LYS A 117 1.15 -16.63 -14.15
N LYS A 118 1.00 -16.10 -12.95
CA LYS A 118 -0.10 -15.20 -12.62
C LYS A 118 0.31 -13.76 -12.84
N ILE A 119 -0.61 -13.02 -13.44
CA ILE A 119 -0.53 -11.58 -13.60
C ILE A 119 -1.65 -11.01 -12.73
N PHE A 120 -1.29 -10.12 -11.82
CA PHE A 120 -2.22 -9.42 -10.96
C PHE A 120 -2.31 -7.95 -11.36
N ASP A 121 -3.50 -7.44 -11.33
CA ASP A 121 -3.88 -6.04 -11.23
C ASP A 121 -5.25 -6.02 -10.53
N ASP A 122 -5.25 -6.51 -9.28
CA ASP A 122 -6.46 -6.90 -8.58
C ASP A 122 -6.48 -6.32 -7.16
N ALA A 123 -7.61 -5.77 -6.75
CA ALA A 123 -7.84 -5.31 -5.38
C ALA A 123 -8.77 -6.25 -4.60
N PHE A 124 -8.48 -6.43 -3.32
CA PHE A 124 -9.21 -7.33 -2.41
C PHE A 124 -9.59 -6.58 -1.13
N ILE A 125 -10.69 -7.02 -0.50
CA ILE A 125 -11.07 -6.58 0.85
C ILE A 125 -10.47 -7.57 1.85
N LEU A 126 -9.55 -7.13 2.68
CA LEU A 126 -8.91 -7.97 3.69
C LEU A 126 -9.80 -8.14 4.92
N GLU A 127 -9.96 -9.37 5.36
CA GLU A 127 -10.60 -9.71 6.65
C GLU A 127 -9.62 -9.55 7.82
N HIS A 128 -8.32 -9.70 7.56
CA HIS A 128 -7.23 -9.49 8.52
C HIS A 128 -6.09 -8.71 7.86
N PRO A 129 -5.49 -7.73 8.55
CA PRO A 129 -4.47 -6.86 7.98
C PRO A 129 -3.08 -7.51 7.92
N SER A 130 -3.01 -8.77 7.53
CA SER A 130 -1.76 -9.53 7.45
C SER A 130 -1.66 -10.24 6.11
N ILE A 131 -0.56 -10.00 5.42
CA ILE A 131 -0.20 -10.63 4.16
C ILE A 131 1.14 -11.33 4.33
N GLU A 132 1.23 -12.59 3.96
CA GLU A 132 2.45 -13.38 4.00
C GLU A 132 2.93 -13.61 2.56
N PHE A 133 4.18 -13.27 2.28
CA PHE A 133 4.81 -13.46 0.97
C PHE A 133 6.03 -14.36 1.13
N TYR A 134 6.02 -15.48 0.43
CA TYR A 134 7.04 -16.51 0.48
C TYR A 134 7.80 -16.54 -0.84
N THR A 135 9.11 -16.43 -0.77
CA THR A 135 10.00 -16.49 -1.93
C THR A 135 11.05 -17.58 -1.75
N PRO A 136 11.81 -17.94 -2.80
CA PRO A 136 12.94 -18.87 -2.63
C PRO A 136 14.06 -18.36 -1.70
N GLU A 137 14.14 -17.02 -1.44
CA GLU A 137 15.22 -16.43 -0.66
C GLU A 137 14.79 -15.97 0.73
N TYR A 138 13.54 -15.53 0.88
CA TYR A 138 13.03 -14.95 2.13
C TYR A 138 11.53 -15.09 2.25
N ASP A 139 11.07 -15.04 3.48
CA ASP A 139 9.67 -14.89 3.85
C ASP A 139 9.45 -13.50 4.42
N LEU A 140 8.33 -12.89 4.07
CA LEU A 140 7.93 -11.56 4.52
C LEU A 140 6.51 -11.62 5.07
N VAL A 141 6.30 -10.93 6.20
CA VAL A 141 4.96 -10.62 6.71
C VAL A 141 4.75 -9.12 6.66
N LEU A 142 3.73 -8.70 5.93
CA LEU A 142 3.30 -7.32 5.83
C LEU A 142 2.03 -7.14 6.66
N THR A 143 2.01 -6.17 7.55
CA THR A 143 0.86 -5.87 8.40
C THR A 143 0.48 -4.40 8.32
N SER A 144 -0.80 -4.09 8.38
CA SER A 144 -1.32 -2.74 8.52
C SER A 144 -1.99 -2.55 9.89
N SER A 145 -1.97 -1.34 10.43
CA SER A 145 -2.66 -0.98 11.66
C SER A 145 -4.13 -0.57 11.45
N GLU A 146 -4.56 -0.36 10.21
CA GLU A 146 -5.92 0.05 9.89
C GLU A 146 -6.90 -1.12 9.97
N LYS A 147 -8.14 -0.83 10.44
CA LYS A 147 -9.19 -1.85 10.56
C LYS A 147 -9.84 -2.18 9.23
N GLU A 148 -10.03 -1.18 8.37
CA GLU A 148 -10.57 -1.35 7.03
C GLU A 148 -9.42 -1.38 6.05
N ASN A 149 -9.07 -2.58 5.61
CA ASN A 149 -7.91 -2.78 4.76
C ASN A 149 -8.33 -3.24 3.37
N PHE A 150 -7.78 -2.58 2.37
CA PHE A 150 -7.78 -3.04 1.00
C PHE A 150 -6.36 -3.47 0.64
N LEU A 151 -6.26 -4.49 -0.20
CA LEU A 151 -5.01 -4.99 -0.75
C LEU A 151 -5.05 -4.90 -2.25
N GLN A 152 -4.17 -4.10 -2.86
CA GLN A 152 -3.90 -4.19 -4.29
C GLN A 152 -2.70 -5.11 -4.50
N LEU A 153 -2.82 -6.04 -5.44
CA LEU A 153 -1.72 -6.84 -5.97
C LEU A 153 -1.49 -6.44 -7.42
N TYR A 154 -0.23 -6.14 -7.76
CA TYR A 154 0.15 -5.82 -9.12
C TYR A 154 1.47 -6.50 -9.50
N THR A 155 1.49 -7.16 -10.66
CA THR A 155 2.71 -7.80 -11.19
C THR A 155 3.15 -7.09 -12.47
N PRO A 156 4.25 -6.32 -12.43
CA PRO A 156 4.80 -5.69 -13.63
C PRO A 156 5.23 -6.72 -14.67
N ILE A 157 4.97 -6.44 -15.94
CA ILE A 157 5.34 -7.33 -17.04
C ILE A 157 6.88 -7.45 -17.10
N ASN A 158 7.38 -8.67 -17.34
CA ASN A 158 8.81 -9.00 -17.50
C ASN A 158 9.68 -8.64 -16.28
N THR A 159 9.13 -8.72 -15.07
CA THR A 159 9.89 -8.54 -13.84
C THR A 159 9.68 -9.73 -12.89
N ASN A 160 10.65 -9.96 -12.02
CA ASN A 160 10.51 -10.89 -10.89
C ASN A 160 10.14 -10.11 -9.61
N ALA A 161 9.10 -9.28 -9.70
CA ALA A 161 8.61 -8.46 -8.61
C ALA A 161 7.08 -8.43 -8.58
N ILE A 162 6.55 -8.22 -7.38
CA ILE A 162 5.13 -7.98 -7.13
C ILE A 162 4.99 -6.74 -6.26
N ALA A 163 4.03 -5.88 -6.58
CA ALA A 163 3.55 -4.88 -5.64
C ALA A 163 2.51 -5.52 -4.72
N ILE A 164 2.67 -5.30 -3.42
CA ILE A 164 1.74 -5.72 -2.37
C ILE A 164 1.38 -4.46 -1.61
N GLU A 165 0.21 -3.91 -1.92
CA GLU A 165 -0.14 -2.53 -1.59
C GLU A 165 -1.28 -2.49 -0.56
N PRO A 166 -0.97 -2.26 0.73
CA PRO A 166 -2.00 -1.98 1.71
C PRO A 166 -2.59 -0.58 1.45
N MET A 167 -3.92 -0.49 1.43
CA MET A 167 -4.65 0.75 1.16
C MET A 167 -5.79 0.93 2.16
N THR A 168 -6.19 2.18 2.41
CA THR A 168 -7.36 2.53 3.24
C THR A 168 -8.61 2.80 2.40
N GLY A 169 -8.52 2.73 1.08
CA GLY A 169 -9.62 2.91 0.14
C GLY A 169 -9.23 2.47 -1.25
N VAL A 170 -10.22 2.20 -2.08
CA VAL A 170 -10.08 1.81 -3.48
C VAL A 170 -10.29 2.99 -4.42
N SER A 171 -10.18 2.77 -5.74
CA SER A 171 -10.51 3.81 -6.74
C SER A 171 -11.94 4.32 -6.53
N ASP A 172 -12.12 5.62 -6.72
CA ASP A 172 -13.40 6.33 -6.56
C ASP A 172 -14.01 6.31 -5.15
N SER A 173 -13.21 6.07 -4.11
CA SER A 173 -13.67 5.98 -2.71
C SER A 173 -14.37 7.25 -2.18
N PHE A 174 -14.30 8.38 -2.89
CA PHE A 174 -14.97 9.61 -2.47
C PHE A 174 -16.40 9.72 -3.00
N ASN A 175 -16.79 8.88 -3.95
CA ASN A 175 -18.13 8.84 -4.55
C ASN A 175 -18.92 7.57 -4.14
N ASN A 176 -18.27 6.60 -3.50
CA ASN A 176 -18.85 5.33 -3.07
C ASN A 176 -18.89 5.19 -1.54
#